data_e08bef1e144023b719a7f995d9aa6066
#
_entry.id   e08bef1e144023b719a7f995d9aa6066
#
_cell.length_a   1.000
_cell.length_b   1.000
_cell.length_c   1.000
_cell.angle_alpha   90.00
_cell.angle_beta   90.00
_cell.angle_gamma   90.00
#
_symmetry.space_group_name_H-M   'P 1'
#
loop_
_entity.id
_entity.type
_entity.pdbx_description
1 polymer ?
#
loop_
_entity_poly.entity_id
_entity_poly.type
_entity_poly.pdbx_seq_one_letter_code
_entity_poly.pdbx_strand_id
1 'polypeptide(L)'
;MTYNILHRTLYEYAAPVTVSHHVARLEPRPTSMQSRESFSLKIFPEPTLRKERADYFGNQLCLFSIQEVHKKLEIITHSRVTVRREPPPAPETSPAWEEVAALFRDPVSPEVVEPYQFVFDSPQVRASFELADYALESFPKGTPLLVGARELTRRIFKDFKYDPKATTVATPLEEVVEKRRGVCQDFAHLGIACLRSLGLP
;
A
#
# COMPACT_ATOMS: atom_id res chain seq x y z
N MET A 1 -12.32 17.72 7.72
CA MET A 1 -12.91 16.81 8.75
C MET A 1 -11.81 16.37 9.70
N THR A 2 -12.08 16.35 11.01
CA THR A 2 -11.12 15.88 12.01
C THR A 2 -11.58 14.53 12.57
N TYR A 3 -10.65 13.59 12.64
CA TYR A 3 -10.87 12.23 13.14
C TYR A 3 -10.05 11.98 14.38
N ASN A 4 -10.64 11.36 15.40
CA ASN A 4 -9.93 10.76 16.52
C ASN A 4 -9.91 9.24 16.26
N ILE A 5 -8.72 8.67 16.12
CA ILE A 5 -8.51 7.28 15.70
C ILE A 5 -7.86 6.54 16.86
N LEU A 6 -8.51 5.49 17.34
CA LEU A 6 -7.95 4.48 18.21
C LEU A 6 -7.66 3.23 17.37
N HIS A 7 -6.38 2.83 17.32
CA HIS A 7 -6.00 1.56 16.68
C HIS A 7 -5.35 0.68 17.74
N ARG A 8 -5.93 -0.51 17.94
CA ARG A 8 -5.45 -1.52 18.89
C ARG A 8 -5.13 -2.80 18.14
N THR A 9 -3.90 -3.29 18.30
CA THR A 9 -3.47 -4.58 17.78
C THR A 9 -3.06 -5.47 18.95
N LEU A 10 -3.62 -6.69 18.99
CA LEU A 10 -3.30 -7.68 20.00
C LEU A 10 -2.79 -8.94 19.31
N TYR A 11 -1.59 -9.37 19.71
CA TYR A 11 -1.02 -10.68 19.36
C TYR A 11 -1.04 -11.58 20.58
N GLU A 12 -1.58 -12.77 20.42
CA GLU A 12 -1.56 -13.83 21.41
C GLU A 12 -0.72 -15.00 20.88
N TYR A 13 0.32 -15.35 21.61
CA TYR A 13 1.27 -16.38 21.21
C TYR A 13 0.93 -17.71 21.88
N ALA A 14 1.00 -18.81 21.12
CA ALA A 14 0.75 -20.15 21.63
C ALA A 14 1.78 -20.58 22.69
N ALA A 15 3.04 -20.13 22.56
CA ALA A 15 4.12 -20.33 23.51
C ALA A 15 4.69 -19.00 23.99
N PRO A 16 5.35 -18.94 25.18
CA PRO A 16 6.03 -17.73 25.62
C PRO A 16 7.14 -17.31 24.66
N VAL A 17 7.19 -16.03 24.34
CA VAL A 17 8.24 -15.38 23.54
C VAL A 17 9.23 -14.72 24.50
N THR A 18 10.50 -15.06 24.37
CA THR A 18 11.56 -14.52 25.25
C THR A 18 12.18 -13.23 24.73
N VAL A 19 12.32 -13.12 23.39
CA VAL A 19 12.84 -11.93 22.72
C VAL A 19 12.04 -11.70 21.44
N SER A 20 11.63 -10.48 21.19
CA SER A 20 10.98 -10.10 19.94
C SER A 20 11.45 -8.75 19.43
N HIS A 21 11.55 -8.61 18.12
CA HIS A 21 11.91 -7.38 17.43
C HIS A 21 10.81 -7.00 16.46
N HIS A 22 10.42 -5.74 16.48
CA HIS A 22 9.28 -5.24 15.74
C HIS A 22 9.57 -3.93 15.03
N VAL A 23 8.87 -3.71 13.93
CA VAL A 23 8.80 -2.44 13.21
C VAL A 23 7.34 -2.05 13.07
N ALA A 24 6.94 -0.98 13.73
CA ALA A 24 5.59 -0.42 13.60
C ALA A 24 5.58 0.78 12.64
N ARG A 25 4.63 0.78 11.71
CA ARG A 25 4.31 1.87 10.77
C ARG A 25 2.88 2.31 11.01
N LEU A 26 2.63 2.96 12.13
CA LEU A 26 1.28 3.24 12.63
C LEU A 26 1.00 4.75 12.75
N GLU A 27 2.02 5.57 12.61
CA GLU A 27 1.88 7.01 12.68
C GLU A 27 1.33 7.58 11.36
N PRO A 28 0.19 8.29 11.37
CA PRO A 28 -0.36 8.91 10.18
C PRO A 28 0.61 9.94 9.59
N ARG A 29 0.95 9.77 8.32
CA ARG A 29 1.87 10.68 7.62
C ARG A 29 1.16 11.99 7.28
N PRO A 30 1.76 13.16 7.54
CA PRO A 30 1.25 14.42 7.02
C PRO A 30 1.41 14.48 5.50
N THR A 31 0.41 15.04 4.83
CA THR A 31 0.40 15.29 3.38
C THR A 31 -0.19 16.67 3.11
N SER A 32 -0.23 17.13 1.85
CA SER A 32 -0.92 18.38 1.49
C SER A 32 -2.39 18.38 1.89
N MET A 33 -3.03 17.19 1.94
CA MET A 33 -4.45 17.03 2.25
C MET A 33 -4.72 16.48 3.65
N GLN A 34 -3.68 16.18 4.44
CA GLN A 34 -3.82 15.60 5.76
C GLN A 34 -2.81 16.20 6.76
N SER A 35 -3.30 16.71 7.87
CA SER A 35 -2.47 17.12 9.00
C SER A 35 -2.69 16.20 10.19
N ARG A 36 -1.60 15.79 10.84
CA ARG A 36 -1.62 15.07 12.11
C ARG A 36 -1.47 16.09 13.25
N GLU A 37 -2.50 16.21 14.08
CA GLU A 37 -2.52 17.12 15.22
C GLU A 37 -1.86 16.49 16.45
N SER A 38 -2.09 15.19 16.66
CA SER A 38 -1.44 14.42 17.74
C SER A 38 -1.28 12.95 17.35
N PHE A 39 -0.29 12.31 17.97
CA PHE A 39 -0.04 10.87 17.89
C PHE A 39 0.54 10.38 19.21
N SER A 40 0.08 9.22 19.68
CA SER A 40 0.71 8.49 20.77
C SER A 40 0.73 7.00 20.46
N LEU A 41 1.80 6.33 20.90
CA LEU A 41 2.02 4.90 20.74
C LEU A 41 2.36 4.28 22.09
N LYS A 42 1.54 3.34 22.54
CA LYS A 42 1.76 2.52 23.74
C LYS A 42 1.96 1.07 23.33
N ILE A 43 2.90 0.40 23.95
CA ILE A 43 3.28 -0.98 23.67
C ILE A 43 3.34 -1.74 25.00
N PHE A 44 2.76 -2.91 25.05
CA PHE A 44 2.73 -3.78 26.23
C PHE A 44 3.12 -5.23 25.85
N PRO A 45 4.13 -5.84 26.50
CA PRO A 45 4.98 -5.29 27.55
C PRO A 45 5.79 -4.07 27.10
N GLU A 46 6.28 -3.28 28.07
CA GLU A 46 7.10 -2.10 27.77
C GLU A 46 8.38 -2.50 27.04
N PRO A 47 8.69 -1.88 25.89
CA PRO A 47 9.89 -2.20 25.14
C PRO A 47 11.17 -1.88 25.90
N THR A 48 12.13 -2.82 25.90
CA THR A 48 13.48 -2.59 26.45
C THR A 48 14.27 -1.60 25.57
N LEU A 49 14.01 -1.60 24.27
CA LEU A 49 14.61 -0.68 23.31
C LEU A 49 13.50 -0.12 22.40
N ARG A 50 13.51 1.19 22.21
CA ARG A 50 12.64 1.90 21.28
C ARG A 50 13.43 2.94 20.49
N LYS A 51 13.28 2.95 19.17
CA LYS A 51 13.94 3.89 18.27
C LYS A 51 12.98 4.32 17.16
N GLU A 52 12.95 5.62 16.88
CA GLU A 52 12.10 6.19 15.82
C GLU A 52 12.97 6.71 14.69
N ARG A 53 12.50 6.54 13.45
CA ARG A 53 13.13 7.08 12.25
C ARG A 53 12.12 7.18 11.12
N ALA A 54 12.41 8.03 10.13
CA ALA A 54 11.69 7.99 8.85
C ALA A 54 12.30 6.93 7.92
N ASP A 55 11.46 6.27 7.12
CA ASP A 55 11.94 5.45 6.01
C ASP A 55 12.15 6.30 4.74
N TYR A 56 12.62 5.64 3.69
CA TYR A 56 12.87 6.29 2.39
C TYR A 56 11.62 7.01 1.83
N PHE A 57 10.44 6.49 2.09
CA PHE A 57 9.17 7.05 1.62
C PHE A 57 8.58 8.11 2.57
N GLY A 58 9.30 8.49 3.62
CA GLY A 58 8.86 9.48 4.61
C GLY A 58 7.85 8.93 5.64
N ASN A 59 7.66 7.60 5.73
CA ASN A 59 6.84 7.01 6.78
C ASN A 59 7.61 6.97 8.09
N GLN A 60 6.94 7.31 9.19
CA GLN A 60 7.54 7.19 10.51
C GLN A 60 7.54 5.73 10.98
N LEU A 61 8.70 5.24 11.34
CA LEU A 61 8.92 3.90 11.86
C LEU A 61 9.22 3.97 13.34
N CYS A 62 8.57 3.12 14.12
CA CYS A 62 8.98 2.80 15.48
C CYS A 62 9.57 1.38 15.48
N LEU A 63 10.89 1.28 15.67
CA LEU A 63 11.57 0.01 15.90
C LEU A 63 11.62 -0.23 17.40
N PHE A 64 11.21 -1.42 17.83
CA PHE A 64 11.26 -1.75 19.24
C PHE A 64 11.58 -3.21 19.50
N SER A 65 12.13 -3.49 20.67
CA SER A 65 12.47 -4.83 21.12
C SER A 65 11.92 -5.07 22.52
N ILE A 66 11.38 -6.27 22.74
CA ILE A 66 10.88 -6.72 24.03
C ILE A 66 11.75 -7.91 24.43
N GLN A 67 12.36 -7.84 25.63
CA GLN A 67 13.18 -8.90 26.23
C GLN A 67 12.52 -9.53 27.46
N GLU A 68 11.34 -9.02 27.84
CA GLU A 68 10.51 -9.63 28.85
C GLU A 68 9.77 -10.84 28.24
N VAL A 69 9.75 -11.96 28.98
CA VAL A 69 9.00 -13.16 28.57
C VAL A 69 7.51 -12.87 28.56
N HIS A 70 6.89 -13.00 27.42
CA HIS A 70 5.48 -12.64 27.24
C HIS A 70 4.71 -13.62 26.34
N LYS A 71 3.41 -13.72 26.54
CA LYS A 71 2.46 -14.44 25.67
C LYS A 71 1.51 -13.50 24.93
N LYS A 72 1.57 -12.21 25.26
CA LYS A 72 0.73 -11.20 24.60
C LYS A 72 1.58 -9.98 24.25
N LEU A 73 1.35 -9.45 23.07
CA LEU A 73 1.87 -8.15 22.65
C LEU A 73 0.68 -7.28 22.27
N GLU A 74 0.52 -6.18 22.96
CA GLU A 74 -0.52 -5.20 22.68
C GLU A 74 0.10 -3.88 22.24
N ILE A 75 -0.38 -3.37 21.10
CA ILE A 75 0.06 -2.10 20.54
C ILE A 75 -1.18 -1.21 20.39
N ILE A 76 -1.15 -0.04 21.02
CA ILE A 76 -2.26 0.91 21.02
C ILE A 76 -1.77 2.24 20.47
N THR A 77 -2.43 2.78 19.46
CA THR A 77 -2.19 4.16 19.01
C THR A 77 -3.44 5.02 19.14
N HIS A 78 -3.23 6.26 19.52
CA HIS A 78 -4.22 7.32 19.42
C HIS A 78 -3.70 8.39 18.48
N SER A 79 -4.50 8.72 17.47
CA SER A 79 -4.17 9.75 16.50
C SER A 79 -5.31 10.74 16.37
N ARG A 80 -4.98 12.02 16.26
CA ARG A 80 -5.90 13.07 15.85
C ARG A 80 -5.44 13.62 14.51
N VAL A 81 -6.30 13.47 13.49
CA VAL A 81 -5.96 13.78 12.10
C VAL A 81 -7.05 14.65 11.49
N THR A 82 -6.66 15.74 10.86
CA THR A 82 -7.55 16.58 10.07
C THR A 82 -7.30 16.33 8.58
N VAL A 83 -8.36 15.93 7.87
CA VAL A 83 -8.34 15.70 6.42
C VAL A 83 -9.07 16.85 5.73
N ARG A 84 -8.40 17.47 4.76
CA ARG A 84 -8.97 18.42 3.82
C ARG A 84 -9.44 17.66 2.60
N ARG A 85 -10.69 17.84 2.20
CA ARG A 85 -11.20 17.27 0.95
C ARG A 85 -11.09 18.35 -0.13
N GLU A 86 -10.23 18.10 -1.09
CA GLU A 86 -10.26 18.79 -2.37
C GLU A 86 -11.00 17.89 -3.37
N PRO A 87 -11.82 18.46 -4.26
CA PRO A 87 -12.43 17.65 -5.31
C PRO A 87 -11.29 17.03 -6.15
N PRO A 88 -11.34 15.72 -6.45
CA PRO A 88 -10.35 15.12 -7.32
C PRO A 88 -10.42 15.78 -8.71
N PRO A 89 -9.31 15.86 -9.45
CA PRO A 89 -9.33 16.29 -10.84
C PRO A 89 -10.30 15.40 -11.64
N ALA A 90 -10.95 15.98 -12.64
CA ALA A 90 -11.80 15.20 -13.53
C ALA A 90 -10.91 14.14 -14.24
N PRO A 91 -11.22 12.84 -14.14
CA PRO A 91 -10.37 11.80 -14.71
C PRO A 91 -10.12 11.97 -16.21
N GLU A 92 -11.07 12.54 -16.90
CA GLU A 92 -11.07 12.80 -18.34
C GLU A 92 -10.03 13.85 -18.77
N THR A 93 -9.53 14.68 -17.83
CA THR A 93 -8.51 15.70 -18.09
C THR A 93 -7.08 15.19 -17.97
N SER A 94 -6.90 13.94 -17.54
CA SER A 94 -5.56 13.34 -17.48
C SER A 94 -5.03 13.02 -18.89
N PRO A 95 -3.70 13.05 -19.11
CA PRO A 95 -3.09 12.62 -20.37
C PRO A 95 -3.48 11.20 -20.75
N ALA A 96 -3.34 10.85 -22.03
CA ALA A 96 -3.47 9.46 -22.47
C ALA A 96 -2.43 8.57 -21.78
N TRP A 97 -2.81 7.34 -21.43
CA TRP A 97 -1.94 6.47 -20.66
C TRP A 97 -0.63 6.14 -21.39
N GLU A 98 -0.66 6.04 -22.74
CA GLU A 98 0.52 5.78 -23.56
C GLU A 98 1.52 6.95 -23.50
N GLU A 99 1.03 8.19 -23.43
CA GLU A 99 1.87 9.37 -23.28
C GLU A 99 2.59 9.36 -21.95
N VAL A 100 1.87 8.99 -20.89
CA VAL A 100 2.46 8.85 -19.55
C VAL A 100 3.47 7.69 -19.51
N ALA A 101 3.13 6.52 -20.05
CA ALA A 101 4.06 5.38 -20.12
C ALA A 101 5.33 5.71 -20.92
N ALA A 102 5.21 6.55 -21.97
CA ALA A 102 6.37 6.97 -22.76
C ALA A 102 7.37 7.80 -21.94
N LEU A 103 6.92 8.60 -20.96
CA LEU A 103 7.81 9.37 -20.08
C LEU A 103 8.74 8.49 -19.25
N PHE A 104 8.31 7.25 -18.94
CA PHE A 104 9.08 6.30 -18.13
C PHE A 104 10.00 5.38 -18.95
N ARG A 105 10.01 5.50 -20.28
CA ARG A 105 10.98 4.79 -21.13
C ARG A 105 12.33 5.49 -21.15
N ASP A 106 12.33 6.82 -21.04
CA ASP A 106 13.55 7.65 -20.99
C ASP A 106 13.34 8.78 -19.97
N PRO A 107 13.51 8.51 -18.67
CA PRO A 107 13.21 9.46 -17.59
C PRO A 107 14.28 10.56 -17.52
N VAL A 108 14.06 11.66 -18.22
CA VAL A 108 15.02 12.79 -18.32
C VAL A 108 14.71 13.96 -17.36
N SER A 109 13.53 14.03 -16.78
CA SER A 109 13.15 15.12 -15.89
C SER A 109 13.05 14.68 -14.42
N PRO A 110 13.37 15.57 -13.44
CA PRO A 110 13.27 15.27 -12.02
C PRO A 110 11.87 14.77 -11.59
N GLU A 111 10.81 15.32 -12.21
CA GLU A 111 9.42 14.97 -11.90
C GLU A 111 9.09 13.52 -12.29
N VAL A 112 9.82 12.94 -13.25
CA VAL A 112 9.66 11.57 -13.72
C VAL A 112 10.56 10.61 -12.94
N VAL A 113 11.74 11.06 -12.49
CA VAL A 113 12.73 10.21 -11.80
C VAL A 113 12.18 9.65 -10.49
N GLU A 114 11.45 10.45 -9.70
CA GLU A 114 10.90 9.97 -8.43
C GLU A 114 9.86 8.85 -8.64
N PRO A 115 8.82 8.99 -9.48
CA PRO A 115 7.88 7.90 -9.75
C PRO A 115 8.49 6.75 -10.56
N TYR A 116 9.56 6.95 -11.33
CA TYR A 116 10.21 5.92 -12.15
C TYR A 116 10.62 4.68 -11.34
N GLN A 117 11.02 4.84 -10.07
CA GLN A 117 11.35 3.71 -9.20
C GLN A 117 10.19 2.70 -9.04
N PHE A 118 8.95 3.11 -9.25
CA PHE A 118 7.77 2.26 -9.08
C PHE A 118 7.41 1.44 -10.33
N VAL A 119 8.05 1.68 -11.48
CA VAL A 119 7.86 0.88 -12.70
C VAL A 119 8.49 -0.51 -12.56
N PHE A 120 9.52 -0.66 -11.72
CA PHE A 120 10.27 -1.90 -11.59
C PHE A 120 9.54 -2.97 -10.77
N ASP A 121 9.88 -4.21 -11.05
CA ASP A 121 9.44 -5.36 -10.25
C ASP A 121 9.86 -5.23 -8.78
N SER A 122 9.04 -5.78 -7.92
CA SER A 122 9.30 -5.91 -6.50
C SER A 122 9.02 -7.34 -6.02
N PRO A 123 9.46 -7.75 -4.83
CA PRO A 123 9.35 -9.15 -4.40
C PRO A 123 7.95 -9.75 -4.50
N GLN A 124 6.90 -8.95 -4.32
CA GLN A 124 5.50 -9.38 -4.32
C GLN A 124 4.74 -8.97 -5.59
N VAL A 125 5.34 -8.17 -6.47
CA VAL A 125 4.65 -7.58 -7.62
C VAL A 125 5.57 -7.61 -8.82
N ARG A 126 5.22 -8.44 -9.80
CA ARG A 126 5.96 -8.58 -11.06
C ARG A 126 5.04 -8.27 -12.23
N ALA A 127 5.60 -7.61 -13.23
CA ALA A 127 4.93 -7.41 -14.51
C ALA A 127 4.85 -8.72 -15.29
N SER A 128 3.78 -8.93 -16.06
CA SER A 128 3.63 -10.07 -16.96
C SER A 128 2.76 -9.72 -18.16
N PHE A 129 2.89 -10.48 -19.24
CA PHE A 129 2.04 -10.32 -20.42
C PHE A 129 0.57 -10.57 -20.12
N GLU A 130 0.25 -11.56 -19.31
CA GLU A 130 -1.13 -11.88 -18.89
C GLU A 130 -1.79 -10.71 -18.16
N LEU A 131 -1.04 -10.03 -17.27
CA LEU A 131 -1.52 -8.86 -16.55
C LEU A 131 -1.60 -7.62 -17.43
N ALA A 132 -0.73 -7.50 -18.44
CA ALA A 132 -0.85 -6.47 -19.46
C ALA A 132 -2.14 -6.66 -20.28
N ASP A 133 -2.44 -7.87 -20.74
CA ASP A 133 -3.67 -8.18 -21.49
C ASP A 133 -4.92 -7.89 -20.66
N TYR A 134 -4.92 -8.30 -19.39
CA TYR A 134 -6.01 -7.97 -18.46
C TYR A 134 -6.17 -6.47 -18.29
N ALA A 135 -5.07 -5.72 -18.14
CA ALA A 135 -5.11 -4.27 -17.97
C ALA A 135 -5.57 -3.53 -19.23
N LEU A 136 -5.14 -3.96 -20.42
CA LEU A 136 -5.44 -3.31 -21.71
C LEU A 136 -6.94 -3.20 -22.00
N GLU A 137 -7.77 -4.10 -21.46
CA GLU A 137 -9.21 -3.95 -21.56
C GLU A 137 -9.75 -2.69 -20.85
N SER A 138 -9.05 -2.19 -19.82
CA SER A 138 -9.37 -0.94 -19.11
C SER A 138 -8.62 0.27 -19.68
N PHE A 139 -7.61 0.01 -20.53
CA PHE A 139 -6.73 1.00 -21.15
C PHE A 139 -6.72 0.89 -22.68
N PRO A 140 -7.88 1.03 -23.36
CA PRO A 140 -7.89 1.19 -24.80
C PRO A 140 -7.01 2.35 -25.25
N LYS A 141 -6.56 2.32 -26.51
CA LYS A 141 -5.71 3.36 -27.08
C LYS A 141 -6.31 4.76 -26.90
N GLY A 142 -5.50 5.69 -26.40
CA GLY A 142 -5.89 7.08 -26.18
C GLY A 142 -6.75 7.31 -24.93
N THR A 143 -6.96 6.29 -24.09
CA THR A 143 -7.73 6.45 -22.85
C THR A 143 -6.98 7.33 -21.86
N PRO A 144 -7.62 8.37 -21.27
CA PRO A 144 -7.03 9.14 -20.19
C PRO A 144 -6.60 8.24 -19.01
N LEU A 145 -5.40 8.44 -18.50
CA LEU A 145 -4.80 7.56 -17.48
C LEU A 145 -5.73 7.32 -16.28
N LEU A 146 -6.32 8.37 -15.72
CA LEU A 146 -7.19 8.25 -14.54
C LEU A 146 -8.53 7.57 -14.86
N VAL A 147 -9.01 7.66 -16.10
CA VAL A 147 -10.20 6.89 -16.55
C VAL A 147 -9.87 5.41 -16.59
N GLY A 148 -8.75 5.04 -17.22
CA GLY A 148 -8.29 3.65 -17.27
C GLY A 148 -8.04 3.05 -15.88
N ALA A 149 -7.36 3.78 -14.99
CA ALA A 149 -7.08 3.35 -13.63
C ALA A 149 -8.38 3.13 -12.81
N ARG A 150 -9.36 4.02 -12.98
CA ARG A 150 -10.69 3.89 -12.36
C ARG A 150 -11.41 2.64 -12.88
N GLU A 151 -11.36 2.40 -14.18
CA GLU A 151 -12.01 1.23 -14.79
C GLU A 151 -11.32 -0.07 -14.37
N LEU A 152 -9.97 -0.11 -14.33
CA LEU A 152 -9.22 -1.25 -13.81
C LEU A 152 -9.64 -1.57 -12.37
N THR A 153 -9.75 -0.54 -11.51
CA THR A 153 -10.20 -0.72 -10.12
C THR A 153 -11.61 -1.33 -10.05
N ARG A 154 -12.54 -0.87 -10.91
CA ARG A 154 -13.90 -1.43 -10.99
C ARG A 154 -13.91 -2.88 -11.45
N ARG A 155 -13.06 -3.21 -12.44
CA ARG A 155 -12.95 -4.58 -12.94
C ARG A 155 -12.38 -5.51 -11.88
N ILE A 156 -11.32 -5.11 -11.18
CA ILE A 156 -10.78 -5.90 -10.06
C ILE A 156 -11.88 -6.15 -9.02
N PHE A 157 -12.64 -5.13 -8.65
CA PHE A 157 -13.74 -5.28 -7.70
C PHE A 157 -14.84 -6.23 -8.20
N LYS A 158 -15.14 -6.23 -9.50
CA LYS A 158 -16.17 -7.10 -10.11
C LYS A 158 -15.68 -8.53 -10.31
N ASP A 159 -14.44 -8.69 -10.76
CA ASP A 159 -13.89 -9.97 -11.23
C ASP A 159 -13.31 -10.81 -10.09
N PHE A 160 -12.99 -10.18 -8.95
CA PHE A 160 -12.36 -10.84 -7.80
C PHE A 160 -13.25 -10.78 -6.57
N LYS A 161 -13.25 -11.86 -5.80
CA LYS A 161 -14.03 -11.96 -4.56
C LYS A 161 -13.14 -11.75 -3.35
N TYR A 162 -13.54 -10.84 -2.45
CA TYR A 162 -12.90 -10.71 -1.16
C TYR A 162 -13.15 -11.94 -0.29
N ASP A 163 -12.07 -12.61 0.14
CA ASP A 163 -12.12 -13.80 0.98
C ASP A 163 -10.90 -13.80 1.93
N PRO A 164 -11.11 -13.50 3.23
CA PRO A 164 -10.02 -13.40 4.20
C PRO A 164 -9.33 -14.74 4.52
N LYS A 165 -9.86 -15.86 4.01
CA LYS A 165 -9.31 -17.20 4.19
C LYS A 165 -8.63 -17.76 2.94
N ALA A 166 -8.71 -17.04 1.81
CA ALA A 166 -8.22 -17.54 0.52
C ALA A 166 -6.70 -17.45 0.40
N THR A 167 -6.07 -16.47 1.06
CA THR A 167 -4.65 -16.15 0.89
C THR A 167 -3.96 -15.90 2.23
N THR A 168 -2.65 -15.97 2.20
CA THR A 168 -1.73 -15.55 3.27
C THR A 168 -0.80 -14.47 2.71
N VAL A 169 -0.02 -13.83 3.57
CA VAL A 169 0.99 -12.82 3.14
C VAL A 169 2.06 -13.39 2.20
N ALA A 170 2.19 -14.71 2.13
CA ALA A 170 3.15 -15.41 1.26
C ALA A 170 2.52 -15.96 -0.02
N THR A 171 1.22 -15.80 -0.23
CA THR A 171 0.53 -16.32 -1.42
C THR A 171 1.00 -15.55 -2.66
N PRO A 172 1.50 -16.24 -3.71
CA PRO A 172 1.91 -15.60 -4.96
C PRO A 172 0.73 -14.93 -5.68
N LEU A 173 1.01 -13.85 -6.42
CA LEU A 173 -0.02 -13.11 -7.15
C LEU A 173 -0.70 -13.94 -8.24
N GLU A 174 0.04 -14.85 -8.87
CA GLU A 174 -0.45 -15.78 -9.89
C GLU A 174 -1.60 -16.64 -9.35
N GLU A 175 -1.48 -17.12 -8.11
CA GLU A 175 -2.53 -17.91 -7.43
C GLU A 175 -3.79 -17.07 -7.17
N VAL A 176 -3.62 -15.79 -6.82
CA VAL A 176 -4.73 -14.84 -6.64
C VAL A 176 -5.47 -14.62 -7.96
N VAL A 177 -4.73 -14.44 -9.05
CA VAL A 177 -5.27 -14.26 -10.41
C VAL A 177 -6.06 -15.50 -10.86
N GLU A 178 -5.48 -16.69 -10.67
CA GLU A 178 -6.13 -17.96 -11.04
C GLU A 178 -7.42 -18.19 -10.25
N LYS A 179 -7.36 -18.04 -8.93
CA LYS A 179 -8.50 -18.32 -8.04
C LYS A 179 -9.55 -17.23 -8.01
N ARG A 180 -9.23 -16.03 -8.51
CA ARG A 180 -10.10 -14.86 -8.47
C ARG A 180 -10.58 -14.52 -7.04
N ARG A 181 -9.73 -14.73 -6.04
CA ARG A 181 -10.03 -14.50 -4.61
C ARG A 181 -8.79 -13.98 -3.89
N GLY A 182 -9.03 -13.14 -2.89
CA GLY A 182 -7.96 -12.62 -2.06
C GLY A 182 -8.45 -11.55 -1.09
N VAL A 183 -7.49 -10.82 -0.51
CA VAL A 183 -7.73 -9.71 0.41
C VAL A 183 -7.24 -8.39 -0.21
N CYS A 184 -7.40 -7.29 0.53
CA CYS A 184 -7.04 -5.95 0.05
C CYS A 184 -5.58 -5.83 -0.41
N GLN A 185 -4.65 -6.53 0.24
CA GLN A 185 -3.24 -6.58 -0.16
C GLN A 185 -3.09 -7.20 -1.55
N ASP A 186 -3.75 -8.34 -1.79
CA ASP A 186 -3.66 -9.06 -3.06
C ASP A 186 -4.21 -8.21 -4.21
N PHE A 187 -5.32 -7.52 -3.99
CA PHE A 187 -5.93 -6.64 -5.00
C PHE A 187 -5.11 -5.39 -5.26
N ALA A 188 -4.41 -4.87 -4.24
CA ALA A 188 -3.44 -3.79 -4.43
C ALA A 188 -2.25 -4.26 -5.26
N HIS A 189 -1.68 -5.44 -4.96
CA HIS A 189 -0.61 -6.05 -5.75
C HIS A 189 -1.02 -6.28 -7.20
N LEU A 190 -2.24 -6.80 -7.42
CA LEU A 190 -2.80 -7.00 -8.76
C LEU A 190 -2.90 -5.69 -9.55
N GLY A 191 -3.48 -4.65 -8.95
CA GLY A 191 -3.60 -3.34 -9.60
C GLY A 191 -2.23 -2.75 -9.96
N ILE A 192 -1.25 -2.81 -9.05
CA ILE A 192 0.11 -2.33 -9.30
C ILE A 192 0.78 -3.16 -10.41
N ALA A 193 0.65 -4.49 -10.38
CA ALA A 193 1.23 -5.36 -11.39
C ALA A 193 0.65 -5.09 -12.78
N CYS A 194 -0.66 -4.86 -12.88
CA CYS A 194 -1.33 -4.46 -14.11
C CYS A 194 -0.74 -3.16 -14.68
N LEU A 195 -0.60 -2.11 -13.83
CA LEU A 195 -0.03 -0.83 -14.27
C LEU A 195 1.42 -0.98 -14.70
N ARG A 196 2.25 -1.69 -13.92
CA ARG A 196 3.65 -1.98 -14.28
C ARG A 196 3.77 -2.75 -15.59
N SER A 197 2.86 -3.66 -15.86
CA SER A 197 2.82 -4.43 -17.13
C SER A 197 2.55 -3.53 -18.34
N LEU A 198 1.96 -2.35 -18.13
CA LEU A 198 1.79 -1.29 -19.14
C LEU A 198 2.92 -0.26 -19.15
N GLY A 199 3.94 -0.41 -18.30
CA GLY A 199 5.04 0.57 -18.14
C GLY A 199 4.65 1.81 -17.34
N LEU A 200 3.61 1.72 -16.50
CA LEU A 200 3.15 2.77 -15.61
C LEU A 200 3.66 2.52 -14.17
N PRO A 201 4.04 3.56 -13.41
CA PRO A 201 4.52 3.45 -12.03
C PRO A 201 3.41 3.18 -11.00
#